data_1ccdfc988a74722a495d909540009c35
#
_entry.id   1ccdfc988a74722a495d909540009c35
#
_cell.length_a   1.000
_cell.length_b   1.000
_cell.length_c   1.000
_cell.angle_alpha   90.00
_cell.angle_beta   90.00
_cell.angle_gamma   90.00
#
_symmetry.space_group_name_H-M   'P 1'
#
loop_
_entity.id
_entity.type
_entity.pdbx_description
1 polymer ?
#
loop_
_entity_poly.entity_id
_entity_poly.type
_entity_poly.pdbx_seq_one_letter_code
_entity_poly.pdbx_strand_id
1 'polypeptide(L)'
;MVSVQGPVVDVKFESPADVPDVYGVIYAQTMDNRRLTLEVAEHLPNNIARCISIQSTLNLQRSASATPTGGAIEIPVGDCLFTRVINCVGEPIDQGPPIVSNLYSPIRRPESGTRVPDFSKEKIKGDELLETGIKIIDLLYPLVKGTKTGILGGAGLGKSVLMLEIIQHIVQKHQGSCVFAGIGERLREGNELYYELREHGLHTKTMMTFGQMNDPPGARYSVAMTGITMAEAVQRQNKDVIFFADNVFRFIQAGAEISTLLGRVPSETGYQPTLIAESGEFHERIRDSQGSGGSITSIEAVYVPADDLTDPAVVAIFTFLNSLMVLSRERVQMGLYPAIDPLQSSSSNLDPDIVGQRHYDVSQEVLRIFQKYEELRRIVLVIGIDELSKADRTIYERARKIQNFLTQPFTVAERYTGKKGDHVDVRLTLDGCERIISGKMDKKPEQEFYMIGALPS
;
A
#
# COMPACT_ATOMS: atom_id res chain seq x y z
N MET A 1 19.16 -25.11 22.10
CA MET A 1 17.83 -24.49 22.37
C MET A 1 17.30 -24.96 23.69
N VAL A 2 16.55 -24.12 24.41
CA VAL A 2 16.00 -24.44 25.75
C VAL A 2 14.49 -24.63 25.68
N SER A 3 13.79 -23.82 24.88
CA SER A 3 12.33 -23.87 24.74
C SER A 3 11.93 -23.67 23.28
N VAL A 4 10.85 -24.34 22.86
CA VAL A 4 10.19 -24.15 21.55
C VAL A 4 8.68 -24.13 21.82
N GLN A 5 8.04 -22.97 21.60
CA GLN A 5 6.62 -22.77 21.84
C GLN A 5 5.98 -22.08 20.62
N GLY A 6 5.51 -22.89 19.67
CA GLY A 6 5.08 -22.34 18.39
C GLY A 6 6.21 -21.58 17.71
N PRO A 7 6.00 -20.34 17.24
CA PRO A 7 7.06 -19.54 16.60
C PRO A 7 8.08 -18.92 17.58
N VAL A 8 7.87 -19.04 18.91
CA VAL A 8 8.80 -18.52 19.92
C VAL A 8 9.82 -19.60 20.29
N VAL A 9 11.11 -19.26 20.18
CA VAL A 9 12.22 -20.16 20.46
C VAL A 9 13.21 -19.49 21.40
N ASP A 10 13.49 -20.10 22.55
CA ASP A 10 14.49 -19.62 23.49
C ASP A 10 15.82 -20.35 23.26
N VAL A 11 16.88 -19.60 22.99
CA VAL A 11 18.21 -20.08 22.73
C VAL A 11 19.15 -19.64 23.86
N LYS A 12 19.81 -20.58 24.53
CA LYS A 12 20.78 -20.31 25.62
C LYS A 12 22.19 -20.32 25.08
N PHE A 13 22.98 -19.36 25.49
CA PHE A 13 24.39 -19.20 25.18
C PHE A 13 25.25 -19.46 26.40
N GLU A 14 26.49 -19.80 26.18
CA GLU A 14 27.46 -20.11 27.28
C GLU A 14 27.92 -18.82 27.94
N SER A 15 28.20 -17.78 27.18
CA SER A 15 28.62 -16.46 27.66
C SER A 15 27.63 -15.35 27.31
N PRO A 16 27.51 -14.30 28.13
CA PRO A 16 26.73 -13.09 27.76
C PRO A 16 27.24 -12.44 26.47
N ALA A 17 28.53 -12.54 26.17
CA ALA A 17 29.14 -11.95 24.97
C ALA A 17 28.75 -12.69 23.67
N ASP A 18 28.26 -13.92 23.78
CA ASP A 18 27.85 -14.73 22.63
C ASP A 18 26.37 -14.51 22.26
N VAL A 19 25.61 -13.82 23.13
CA VAL A 19 24.18 -13.51 22.87
C VAL A 19 24.08 -12.46 21.78
N PRO A 20 23.46 -12.76 20.63
CA PRO A 20 23.31 -11.78 19.57
C PRO A 20 22.43 -10.59 20.02
N ASP A 21 22.69 -9.43 19.45
CA ASP A 21 21.84 -8.24 19.66
C ASP A 21 20.38 -8.48 19.23
N VAL A 22 19.48 -7.63 19.71
CA VAL A 22 18.10 -7.64 19.25
C VAL A 22 18.08 -7.42 17.73
N TYR A 23 17.20 -8.14 17.04
CA TYR A 23 17.15 -8.31 15.58
C TYR A 23 18.31 -9.11 14.97
N GLY A 24 19.26 -9.59 15.77
CA GLY A 24 20.27 -10.53 15.32
C GLY A 24 19.66 -11.86 14.88
N VAL A 25 20.25 -12.49 13.89
CA VAL A 25 19.77 -13.76 13.31
C VAL A 25 20.53 -14.94 13.88
N ILE A 26 19.80 -15.98 14.22
CA ILE A 26 20.30 -17.28 14.63
C ILE A 26 19.76 -18.33 13.67
N TYR A 27 20.63 -19.12 13.06
CA TYR A 27 20.22 -20.27 12.27
C TYR A 27 20.06 -21.51 13.14
N ALA A 28 18.99 -22.25 12.89
CA ALA A 28 18.72 -23.54 13.51
C ALA A 28 18.38 -24.56 12.44
N GLN A 29 18.55 -25.83 12.76
CA GLN A 29 18.26 -26.93 11.85
C GLN A 29 17.22 -27.86 12.45
N THR A 30 16.19 -28.16 11.65
CA THR A 30 15.15 -29.12 12.02
C THR A 30 15.61 -30.56 11.78
N MET A 31 14.86 -31.55 12.30
CA MET A 31 15.13 -32.97 12.07
C MET A 31 15.09 -33.38 10.59
N ASP A 32 14.31 -32.70 9.80
CA ASP A 32 14.17 -32.89 8.35
C ASP A 32 15.15 -32.02 7.52
N ASN A 33 16.22 -31.55 8.17
CA ASN A 33 17.30 -30.77 7.58
C ASN A 33 16.92 -29.42 6.99
N ARG A 34 15.76 -28.86 7.34
CA ARG A 34 15.39 -27.48 6.97
C ARG A 34 16.15 -26.49 7.83
N ARG A 35 16.72 -25.46 7.20
CA ARG A 35 17.30 -24.31 7.91
C ARG A 35 16.19 -23.37 8.34
N LEU A 36 16.14 -23.04 9.63
CA LEU A 36 15.25 -22.03 10.20
C LEU A 36 16.00 -20.75 10.50
N THR A 37 15.38 -19.63 10.22
CA THR A 37 15.85 -18.30 10.58
C THR A 37 15.10 -17.84 11.82
N LEU A 38 15.80 -17.58 12.90
CA LEU A 38 15.28 -17.08 14.16
C LEU A 38 15.79 -15.65 14.35
N GLU A 39 14.90 -14.67 14.49
CA GLU A 39 15.24 -13.28 14.78
C GLU A 39 15.14 -13.04 16.30
N VAL A 40 16.18 -12.49 16.91
CA VAL A 40 16.19 -12.17 18.35
C VAL A 40 15.22 -11.03 18.63
N ALA A 41 14.23 -11.29 19.47
CA ALA A 41 13.20 -10.31 19.85
C ALA A 41 13.50 -9.64 21.21
N GLU A 42 14.11 -10.40 22.15
CA GLU A 42 14.46 -9.88 23.48
C GLU A 42 15.51 -10.74 24.16
N HIS A 43 16.19 -10.16 25.12
CA HIS A 43 17.13 -10.87 25.99
C HIS A 43 16.46 -11.24 27.31
N LEU A 44 16.59 -12.50 27.70
CA LEU A 44 16.12 -13.01 28.97
C LEU A 44 17.30 -13.24 29.94
N PRO A 45 17.06 -13.36 31.26
CA PRO A 45 18.09 -13.74 32.22
C PRO A 45 18.81 -15.06 31.86
N ASN A 46 20.02 -15.25 32.36
CA ASN A 46 20.83 -16.46 32.16
C ASN A 46 21.32 -16.69 30.71
N ASN A 47 21.65 -15.62 30.00
CA ASN A 47 22.19 -15.64 28.63
C ASN A 47 21.23 -16.29 27.61
N ILE A 48 19.94 -16.05 27.75
CA ILE A 48 18.94 -16.59 26.85
C ILE A 48 18.47 -15.47 25.90
N ALA A 49 18.56 -15.75 24.59
CA ALA A 49 17.89 -14.95 23.56
C ALA A 49 16.53 -15.57 23.27
N ARG A 50 15.45 -14.80 23.43
CA ARG A 50 14.13 -15.16 22.97
C ARG A 50 13.97 -14.69 21.54
N CYS A 51 13.65 -15.63 20.65
CA CYS A 51 13.59 -15.41 19.23
C CYS A 51 12.20 -15.68 18.67
N ILE A 52 11.89 -14.97 17.59
CA ILE A 52 10.73 -15.25 16.75
C ILE A 52 11.21 -15.99 15.49
N SER A 53 10.64 -17.14 15.21
CA SER A 53 10.93 -17.89 14.00
C SER A 53 10.23 -17.27 12.79
N ILE A 54 10.98 -17.14 11.70
CA ILE A 54 10.45 -16.68 10.41
C ILE A 54 9.72 -17.82 9.69
N GLN A 55 10.22 -19.04 9.78
CA GLN A 55 9.58 -20.22 9.20
C GLN A 55 8.90 -21.08 10.28
N SER A 56 8.11 -22.07 9.84
CA SER A 56 7.46 -23.00 10.76
C SER A 56 8.47 -23.81 11.58
N THR A 57 8.30 -23.81 12.89
CA THR A 57 9.12 -24.54 13.87
C THR A 57 8.77 -26.03 13.96
N LEU A 58 7.92 -26.55 13.08
CA LEU A 58 7.58 -27.96 13.02
C LEU A 58 8.88 -28.80 12.86
N ASN A 59 9.01 -29.87 13.65
CA ASN A 59 10.18 -30.74 13.72
C ASN A 59 11.48 -30.09 14.28
N LEU A 60 11.38 -28.93 14.94
CA LEU A 60 12.48 -28.31 15.65
C LEU A 60 12.61 -28.94 17.06
N GLN A 61 13.76 -29.54 17.36
CA GLN A 61 14.04 -30.15 18.68
C GLN A 61 14.63 -29.14 19.65
N ARG A 62 14.34 -29.32 20.96
CA ARG A 62 14.93 -28.50 22.01
C ARG A 62 16.47 -28.64 22.08
N SER A 63 17.01 -29.80 21.69
CA SER A 63 18.45 -30.04 21.67
C SER A 63 19.14 -29.62 20.36
N ALA A 64 18.41 -29.07 19.40
CA ALA A 64 18.98 -28.63 18.13
C ALA A 64 20.05 -27.55 18.35
N SER A 65 21.11 -27.62 17.55
CA SER A 65 22.14 -26.58 17.51
C SER A 65 21.61 -25.29 16.97
N ALA A 66 22.14 -24.18 17.45
CA ALA A 66 21.79 -22.82 17.01
C ALA A 66 23.10 -22.06 16.77
N THR A 67 23.21 -21.44 15.60
CA THR A 67 24.41 -20.72 15.19
C THR A 67 24.07 -19.29 14.92
N PRO A 68 24.59 -18.30 15.69
CA PRO A 68 24.39 -16.87 15.40
C PRO A 68 25.12 -16.47 14.11
N THR A 69 24.53 -15.55 13.37
CA THR A 69 25.12 -15.05 12.10
C THR A 69 25.98 -13.82 12.29
N GLY A 70 25.83 -13.12 13.42
CA GLY A 70 26.51 -11.86 13.71
C GLY A 70 25.85 -10.62 13.09
N GLY A 71 24.67 -10.75 12.45
CA GLY A 71 23.94 -9.63 11.83
C GLY A 71 22.44 -9.86 11.79
N ALA A 72 21.71 -8.89 11.27
CA ALA A 72 20.27 -8.95 11.01
C ALA A 72 19.96 -9.79 9.76
N ILE A 73 18.67 -9.99 9.46
CA ILE A 73 18.24 -10.63 8.20
C ILE A 73 18.69 -9.75 7.03
N GLU A 74 19.51 -10.32 6.14
CA GLU A 74 19.95 -9.67 4.91
C GLU A 74 19.30 -10.32 3.70
N ILE A 75 18.87 -9.47 2.75
CA ILE A 75 18.26 -9.90 1.51
C ILE A 75 19.09 -9.45 0.31
N PRO A 76 19.08 -10.20 -0.81
CA PRO A 76 19.64 -9.71 -2.07
C PRO A 76 18.89 -8.46 -2.51
N VAL A 77 19.59 -7.49 -3.08
CA VAL A 77 19.00 -6.25 -3.60
C VAL A 77 19.58 -5.91 -4.96
N GLY A 78 18.86 -5.05 -5.71
CA GLY A 78 19.26 -4.56 -7.02
C GLY A 78 18.49 -5.20 -8.16
N ASP A 79 18.97 -4.97 -9.39
CA ASP A 79 18.26 -5.31 -10.64
C ASP A 79 18.02 -6.83 -10.83
N CYS A 80 18.75 -7.68 -10.10
CA CYS A 80 18.56 -9.14 -10.10
C CYS A 80 17.17 -9.59 -9.57
N LEU A 81 16.44 -8.69 -8.91
CA LEU A 81 15.11 -8.97 -8.37
C LEU A 81 13.97 -8.62 -9.34
N PHE A 82 14.24 -7.93 -10.45
CA PHE A 82 13.21 -7.72 -11.47
C PHE A 82 12.77 -9.07 -12.03
N THR A 83 11.49 -9.20 -12.31
CA THR A 83 10.82 -10.44 -12.75
C THR A 83 10.75 -11.56 -11.70
N ARG A 84 11.32 -11.37 -10.52
CA ARG A 84 11.42 -12.38 -9.48
C ARG A 84 10.44 -12.15 -8.35
N VAL A 85 10.11 -13.25 -7.69
CA VAL A 85 9.27 -13.27 -6.49
C VAL A 85 10.06 -13.93 -5.36
N ILE A 86 10.25 -13.21 -4.26
CA ILE A 86 11.01 -13.69 -3.10
C ILE A 86 10.15 -13.73 -1.84
N ASN A 87 10.59 -14.52 -0.86
CA ASN A 87 10.05 -14.48 0.49
C ASN A 87 10.73 -13.39 1.35
N CYS A 88 10.33 -13.27 2.60
CA CYS A 88 10.85 -12.26 3.53
C CYS A 88 12.35 -12.39 3.89
N VAL A 89 13.00 -13.52 3.59
CA VAL A 89 14.44 -13.74 3.79
C VAL A 89 15.23 -13.73 2.47
N GLY A 90 14.61 -13.30 1.37
CA GLY A 90 15.27 -13.17 0.07
C GLY A 90 15.39 -14.46 -0.76
N GLU A 91 14.73 -15.55 -0.35
CA GLU A 91 14.72 -16.79 -1.12
C GLU A 91 13.65 -16.74 -2.21
N PRO A 92 13.94 -17.26 -3.43
CA PRO A 92 12.96 -17.27 -4.52
C PRO A 92 11.83 -18.25 -4.23
N ILE A 93 10.59 -17.80 -4.49
CA ILE A 93 9.36 -18.61 -4.39
C ILE A 93 8.65 -18.78 -5.73
N ASP A 94 9.23 -18.26 -6.80
CA ASP A 94 8.75 -18.29 -8.18
C ASP A 94 9.18 -19.54 -8.98
N GLN A 95 9.72 -20.56 -8.28
CA GLN A 95 10.30 -21.78 -8.89
C GLN A 95 11.47 -21.48 -9.86
N GLY A 96 11.98 -20.27 -9.86
CA GLY A 96 13.15 -19.88 -10.66
C GLY A 96 14.47 -20.31 -10.03
N PRO A 97 15.61 -20.11 -10.74
CA PRO A 97 16.92 -20.41 -10.20
C PRO A 97 17.25 -19.55 -8.96
N PRO A 98 18.20 -19.98 -8.14
CA PRO A 98 18.68 -19.16 -7.02
C PRO A 98 19.08 -17.76 -7.46
N ILE A 99 18.75 -16.76 -6.64
CA ILE A 99 19.10 -15.37 -6.93
C ILE A 99 20.56 -15.14 -6.59
N VAL A 100 21.34 -14.76 -7.59
CA VAL A 100 22.74 -14.38 -7.40
C VAL A 100 22.82 -12.86 -7.40
N SER A 101 23.23 -12.30 -6.27
CA SER A 101 23.47 -10.87 -6.10
C SER A 101 24.84 -10.63 -5.49
N ASN A 102 25.48 -9.53 -5.89
CA ASN A 102 26.69 -9.04 -5.24
C ASN A 102 26.38 -8.02 -4.14
N LEU A 103 25.10 -7.63 -4.00
CA LEU A 103 24.64 -6.63 -3.05
C LEU A 103 23.57 -7.25 -2.14
N TYR A 104 23.81 -7.12 -0.82
CA TYR A 104 22.85 -7.51 0.21
C TYR A 104 22.56 -6.29 1.09
N SER A 105 21.36 -6.22 1.63
CA SER A 105 20.95 -5.15 2.55
C SER A 105 20.18 -5.75 3.72
N PRO A 106 20.45 -5.30 4.95
CA PRO A 106 19.66 -5.71 6.11
C PRO A 106 18.24 -5.12 6.02
N ILE A 107 17.25 -5.94 6.37
CA ILE A 107 15.84 -5.49 6.42
C ILE A 107 15.56 -4.61 7.64
N ARG A 108 16.33 -4.79 8.71
CA ARG A 108 16.35 -3.91 9.89
C ARG A 108 17.56 -3.01 9.82
N ARG A 109 17.34 -1.72 10.05
CA ARG A 109 18.47 -0.79 10.21
C ARG A 109 18.85 -0.73 11.67
N PRO A 110 20.15 -0.86 12.03
CA PRO A 110 20.59 -0.45 13.34
C PRO A 110 20.28 1.05 13.51
N GLU A 111 19.91 1.46 14.70
CA GLU A 111 19.61 2.87 15.08
C GLU A 111 20.84 3.81 14.94
N SER A 112 21.66 3.64 13.94
CA SER A 112 22.85 4.48 13.72
C SER A 112 22.46 5.75 12.96
N GLY A 113 22.22 6.79 13.75
CA GLY A 113 22.13 8.17 13.31
C GLY A 113 20.70 8.64 13.10
N THR A 114 20.13 9.25 14.14
CA THR A 114 19.04 10.22 14.03
C THR A 114 19.47 11.30 13.03
N ARG A 115 19.07 11.15 11.76
CA ARG A 115 19.12 12.29 10.85
C ARG A 115 18.11 13.30 11.38
N VAL A 116 18.59 14.41 11.85
CA VAL A 116 17.74 15.56 12.20
C VAL A 116 16.91 15.89 10.96
N PRO A 117 15.58 15.98 11.08
CA PRO A 117 14.75 16.38 9.96
C PRO A 117 15.24 17.75 9.44
N ASP A 118 15.42 17.87 8.15
CA ASP A 118 15.70 19.16 7.54
C ASP A 118 14.39 19.94 7.41
N PHE A 119 14.15 20.85 8.33
CA PHE A 119 12.97 21.71 8.33
C PHE A 119 13.06 22.87 7.33
N SER A 120 14.18 23.01 6.60
CA SER A 120 14.37 24.06 5.61
C SER A 120 13.84 23.71 4.22
N LYS A 121 13.17 22.57 4.06
CA LYS A 121 12.72 22.07 2.76
C LYS A 121 11.75 23.01 2.06
N GLU A 122 12.06 23.26 0.82
CA GLU A 122 11.15 23.86 -0.15
C GLU A 122 9.84 23.04 -0.23
N LYS A 123 8.73 23.73 -0.39
CA LYS A 123 7.42 23.11 -0.67
C LYS A 123 7.52 22.20 -1.89
N ILE A 124 6.79 21.10 -1.86
CA ILE A 124 6.60 20.19 -3.00
C ILE A 124 6.16 21.04 -4.21
N LYS A 125 6.82 20.84 -5.36
CA LYS A 125 6.51 21.57 -6.60
C LYS A 125 5.55 20.76 -7.49
N GLY A 126 4.78 21.46 -8.30
CA GLY A 126 3.85 20.82 -9.24
C GLY A 126 4.47 19.87 -10.27
N ASP A 127 5.79 19.98 -10.51
CA ASP A 127 6.53 19.08 -11.41
C ASP A 127 6.73 17.65 -10.84
N GLU A 128 6.37 17.43 -9.58
CA GLU A 128 6.48 16.15 -8.89
C GLU A 128 5.19 15.31 -8.92
N LEU A 129 4.17 15.76 -9.67
CA LEU A 129 2.92 15.02 -9.85
C LEU A 129 3.11 13.74 -10.68
N LEU A 130 2.52 12.65 -10.20
CA LEU A 130 2.43 11.37 -10.90
C LEU A 130 1.01 11.19 -11.43
N GLU A 131 0.80 11.51 -12.70
CA GLU A 131 -0.50 11.30 -13.34
C GLU A 131 -0.78 9.80 -13.51
N THR A 132 -1.89 9.35 -12.95
CA THR A 132 -2.35 7.96 -13.05
C THR A 132 -3.19 7.72 -14.30
N GLY A 133 -3.73 8.76 -14.93
CA GLY A 133 -4.69 8.67 -16.02
C GLY A 133 -6.07 8.18 -15.59
N ILE A 134 -6.31 8.08 -14.27
CA ILE A 134 -7.60 7.73 -13.68
C ILE A 134 -8.26 9.03 -13.20
N LYS A 135 -9.34 9.43 -13.87
CA LYS A 135 -9.97 10.76 -13.70
C LYS A 135 -10.22 11.15 -12.26
N ILE A 136 -10.84 10.29 -11.47
CA ILE A 136 -11.20 10.62 -10.09
C ILE A 136 -9.96 10.73 -9.19
N ILE A 137 -8.90 9.95 -9.45
CA ILE A 137 -7.66 10.01 -8.68
C ILE A 137 -6.92 11.29 -9.01
N ASP A 138 -6.65 11.52 -10.29
CA ASP A 138 -5.88 12.68 -10.72
C ASP A 138 -6.60 14.01 -10.41
N LEU A 139 -7.94 14.00 -10.36
CA LEU A 139 -8.72 15.18 -10.01
C LEU A 139 -8.71 15.48 -8.50
N LEU A 140 -9.01 14.49 -7.65
CA LEU A 140 -9.32 14.70 -6.23
C LEU A 140 -8.22 14.21 -5.27
N TYR A 141 -7.39 13.25 -5.71
CA TYR A 141 -6.36 12.58 -4.90
C TYR A 141 -5.03 12.49 -5.64
N PRO A 142 -4.49 13.61 -6.14
CA PRO A 142 -3.30 13.61 -6.96
C PRO A 142 -2.14 12.91 -6.24
N LEU A 143 -1.45 12.02 -6.97
CA LEU A 143 -0.27 11.37 -6.48
C LEU A 143 0.93 12.29 -6.66
N VAL A 144 1.75 12.41 -5.64
CA VAL A 144 2.97 13.21 -5.64
C VAL A 144 4.14 12.29 -5.27
N LYS A 145 5.29 12.48 -5.92
CA LYS A 145 6.50 11.72 -5.60
C LYS A 145 6.88 11.87 -4.13
N GLY A 146 7.30 10.77 -3.53
CA GLY A 146 7.72 10.75 -2.12
C GLY A 146 6.58 10.77 -1.11
N THR A 147 5.30 10.77 -1.53
CA THR A 147 4.14 10.74 -0.65
C THR A 147 3.54 9.34 -0.48
N LYS A 148 2.71 9.19 0.53
CA LYS A 148 2.05 7.95 0.92
C LYS A 148 0.55 8.05 0.69
N THR A 149 -0.01 7.13 -0.08
CA THR A 149 -1.44 7.10 -0.40
C THR A 149 -2.06 5.78 0.02
N GLY A 150 -3.09 5.84 0.86
CA GLY A 150 -3.85 4.67 1.30
C GLY A 150 -5.08 4.41 0.44
N ILE A 151 -5.29 3.15 0.04
CA ILE A 151 -6.52 2.65 -0.58
C ILE A 151 -7.27 1.80 0.46
N LEU A 152 -8.33 2.36 0.99
CA LEU A 152 -9.09 1.77 2.07
C LEU A 152 -10.35 1.07 1.57
N GLY A 153 -10.71 -0.01 2.21
CA GLY A 153 -11.99 -0.65 1.96
C GLY A 153 -12.01 -2.14 2.31
N GLY A 154 -13.20 -2.67 2.44
CA GLY A 154 -13.45 -4.08 2.68
C GLY A 154 -13.07 -4.98 1.49
N ALA A 155 -13.31 -6.27 1.63
CA ALA A 155 -13.08 -7.24 0.56
C ALA A 155 -14.07 -7.04 -0.62
N GLY A 156 -13.59 -7.28 -1.84
CA GLY A 156 -14.44 -7.28 -3.05
C GLY A 156 -14.79 -5.89 -3.61
N LEU A 157 -14.14 -4.82 -3.16
CA LEU A 157 -14.39 -3.46 -3.64
C LEU A 157 -13.51 -3.05 -4.83
N GLY A 158 -12.66 -3.95 -5.34
CA GLY A 158 -11.82 -3.69 -6.51
C GLY A 158 -10.46 -3.08 -6.21
N LYS A 159 -9.94 -3.20 -4.97
CA LYS A 159 -8.61 -2.69 -4.60
C LYS A 159 -7.50 -3.18 -5.52
N SER A 160 -7.39 -4.49 -5.71
CA SER A 160 -6.33 -5.11 -6.53
C SER A 160 -6.41 -4.67 -7.99
N VAL A 161 -7.63 -4.55 -8.55
CA VAL A 161 -7.85 -4.08 -9.91
C VAL A 161 -7.41 -2.62 -10.07
N LEU A 162 -7.76 -1.78 -9.09
CA LEU A 162 -7.33 -0.37 -9.07
C LEU A 162 -5.80 -0.25 -8.96
N MET A 163 -5.18 -1.05 -8.09
CA MET A 163 -3.71 -1.07 -7.94
C MET A 163 -3.02 -1.50 -9.22
N LEU A 164 -3.51 -2.56 -9.88
CA LEU A 164 -2.97 -3.02 -11.17
C LEU A 164 -3.07 -1.95 -12.25
N GLU A 165 -4.21 -1.26 -12.35
CA GLU A 165 -4.38 -0.17 -13.31
C GLU A 165 -3.39 0.98 -13.05
N ILE A 166 -3.17 1.33 -11.78
CA ILE A 166 -2.18 2.33 -11.40
C ILE A 166 -0.76 1.86 -11.75
N ILE A 167 -0.41 0.59 -11.46
CA ILE A 167 0.89 0.02 -11.84
C ILE A 167 1.09 0.12 -13.35
N GLN A 168 0.08 -0.28 -14.12
CA GLN A 168 0.17 -0.28 -15.58
C GLN A 168 0.44 1.13 -16.12
N HIS A 169 -0.33 2.12 -15.68
CA HIS A 169 -0.19 3.48 -16.17
C HIS A 169 1.15 4.12 -15.75
N ILE A 170 1.56 3.93 -14.50
CA ILE A 170 2.84 4.49 -14.01
C ILE A 170 4.03 3.84 -14.69
N VAL A 171 4.06 2.51 -14.83
CA VAL A 171 5.17 1.81 -15.48
C VAL A 171 5.28 2.20 -16.96
N GLN A 172 4.15 2.35 -17.66
CA GLN A 172 4.15 2.71 -19.08
C GLN A 172 4.50 4.19 -19.31
N LYS A 173 3.95 5.12 -18.52
CA LYS A 173 4.12 6.56 -18.73
C LYS A 173 5.41 7.11 -18.12
N HIS A 174 5.72 6.70 -16.89
CA HIS A 174 6.85 7.27 -16.14
C HIS A 174 8.11 6.42 -16.17
N GLN A 175 8.11 5.27 -16.85
CA GLN A 175 9.23 4.31 -16.90
C GLN A 175 9.77 3.93 -15.50
N GLY A 176 8.96 4.12 -14.47
CA GLY A 176 9.31 3.86 -13.08
C GLY A 176 9.50 2.37 -12.79
N SER A 177 10.24 2.09 -11.73
CA SER A 177 10.34 0.76 -11.17
C SER A 177 9.24 0.56 -10.12
N CYS A 178 8.71 -0.65 -10.04
CA CYS A 178 7.73 -1.06 -9.04
C CYS A 178 8.32 -2.06 -8.05
N VAL A 179 7.96 -1.93 -6.79
CA VAL A 179 8.15 -2.96 -5.77
C VAL A 179 6.79 -3.29 -5.18
N PHE A 180 6.42 -4.57 -5.20
CA PHE A 180 5.19 -5.05 -4.61
C PHE A 180 5.48 -5.93 -3.40
N ALA A 181 4.91 -5.58 -2.25
CA ALA A 181 4.96 -6.35 -1.02
C ALA A 181 3.58 -6.90 -0.67
N GLY A 182 3.38 -8.20 -0.86
CA GLY A 182 2.18 -8.92 -0.41
C GLY A 182 2.31 -9.34 1.05
N ILE A 183 1.63 -8.65 1.95
CA ILE A 183 1.77 -8.80 3.39
C ILE A 183 0.58 -9.58 3.95
N GLY A 184 0.78 -10.83 4.32
CA GLY A 184 -0.29 -11.69 4.81
C GLY A 184 -1.36 -11.97 3.76
N GLU A 185 -0.99 -11.99 2.50
CA GLU A 185 -1.90 -12.15 1.37
C GLU A 185 -2.21 -13.64 1.11
N ARG A 186 -3.35 -13.91 0.49
CA ARG A 186 -3.72 -15.28 0.12
C ARG A 186 -2.89 -15.73 -1.07
N LEU A 187 -2.42 -16.98 -1.04
CA LEU A 187 -1.63 -17.57 -2.12
C LEU A 187 -2.30 -17.43 -3.49
N ARG A 188 -3.63 -17.57 -3.54
CA ARG A 188 -4.39 -17.43 -4.78
C ARG A 188 -4.31 -16.01 -5.34
N GLU A 189 -4.52 -15.00 -4.49
CA GLU A 189 -4.52 -13.58 -4.89
C GLU A 189 -3.12 -13.14 -5.33
N GLY A 190 -2.07 -13.59 -4.63
CA GLY A 190 -0.69 -13.37 -5.05
C GLY A 190 -0.34 -14.00 -6.40
N ASN A 191 -0.81 -15.23 -6.66
CA ASN A 191 -0.63 -15.88 -7.96
C ASN A 191 -1.39 -15.17 -9.08
N GLU A 192 -2.65 -14.80 -8.85
CA GLU A 192 -3.46 -14.05 -9.81
C GLU A 192 -2.75 -12.75 -10.20
N LEU A 193 -2.28 -11.96 -9.22
CA LEU A 193 -1.51 -10.74 -9.45
C LEU A 193 -0.23 -10.99 -10.26
N TYR A 194 0.54 -12.02 -9.91
CA TYR A 194 1.77 -12.37 -10.64
C TYR A 194 1.49 -12.67 -12.11
N TYR A 195 0.45 -13.46 -12.41
CA TYR A 195 0.08 -13.81 -13.78
C TYR A 195 -0.46 -12.60 -14.53
N GLU A 196 -1.25 -11.74 -13.92
CA GLU A 196 -1.75 -10.51 -14.53
C GLU A 196 -0.62 -9.54 -14.85
N LEU A 197 0.33 -9.32 -13.94
CA LEU A 197 1.53 -8.51 -14.21
C LEU A 197 2.36 -9.09 -15.37
N ARG A 198 2.46 -10.41 -15.45
CA ARG A 198 3.19 -11.08 -16.53
C ARG A 198 2.47 -10.96 -17.87
N GLU A 199 1.16 -11.09 -17.88
CA GLU A 199 0.33 -10.98 -19.08
C GLU A 199 0.38 -9.58 -19.70
N HIS A 200 0.39 -8.56 -18.86
CA HIS A 200 0.53 -7.15 -19.28
C HIS A 200 1.99 -6.71 -19.48
N GLY A 201 2.98 -7.62 -19.34
CA GLY A 201 4.40 -7.31 -19.51
C GLY A 201 5.01 -6.42 -18.41
N LEU A 202 4.27 -6.16 -17.34
CA LEU A 202 4.66 -5.27 -16.23
C LEU A 202 5.68 -5.90 -15.29
N HIS A 203 5.76 -7.24 -15.26
CA HIS A 203 6.69 -7.99 -14.42
C HIS A 203 8.16 -7.63 -14.68
N THR A 204 8.51 -7.15 -15.88
CA THR A 204 9.89 -6.76 -16.24
C THR A 204 10.38 -5.51 -15.49
N LYS A 205 9.47 -4.72 -14.94
CA LYS A 205 9.73 -3.51 -14.16
C LYS A 205 9.28 -3.64 -12.70
N THR A 206 8.84 -4.83 -12.31
CA THR A 206 8.29 -5.09 -10.97
C THR A 206 9.13 -6.14 -10.25
N MET A 207 9.50 -5.82 -9.01
CA MET A 207 10.08 -6.75 -8.03
C MET A 207 8.98 -7.12 -7.04
N MET A 208 8.89 -8.38 -6.63
CA MET A 208 7.83 -8.84 -5.75
C MET A 208 8.36 -9.58 -4.54
N THR A 209 7.75 -9.33 -3.38
CA THR A 209 7.98 -10.12 -2.18
C THR A 209 6.64 -10.49 -1.53
N PHE A 210 6.53 -11.72 -1.04
CA PHE A 210 5.32 -12.20 -0.40
C PHE A 210 5.59 -12.89 0.94
N GLY A 211 4.77 -12.53 1.95
CA GLY A 211 4.55 -13.31 3.15
C GLY A 211 3.09 -13.75 3.17
N GLN A 212 2.86 -15.05 3.09
CA GLN A 212 1.52 -15.61 2.93
C GLN A 212 0.73 -15.54 4.24
N MET A 213 -0.60 -15.60 4.15
CA MET A 213 -1.51 -15.57 5.30
C MET A 213 -1.27 -16.71 6.30
N ASN A 214 -0.82 -17.86 5.81
CA ASN A 214 -0.51 -19.05 6.62
C ASN A 214 0.92 -19.08 7.15
N ASP A 215 1.77 -18.13 6.77
CA ASP A 215 3.11 -18.02 7.30
C ASP A 215 3.10 -17.57 8.77
N PRO A 216 4.14 -17.92 9.56
CA PRO A 216 4.30 -17.42 10.91
C PRO A 216 4.25 -15.88 10.97
N PRO A 217 3.85 -15.29 12.11
CA PRO A 217 3.75 -13.84 12.24
C PRO A 217 5.10 -13.14 12.02
N GLY A 218 6.23 -13.78 12.34
CA GLY A 218 7.56 -13.26 12.02
C GLY A 218 7.77 -13.04 10.53
N ALA A 219 7.35 -13.97 9.67
CA ALA A 219 7.45 -13.82 8.23
C ALA A 219 6.53 -12.71 7.69
N ARG A 220 5.27 -12.67 8.17
CA ARG A 220 4.30 -11.66 7.75
C ARG A 220 4.70 -10.24 8.16
N TYR A 221 5.36 -10.10 9.29
CA TYR A 221 5.93 -8.84 9.74
C TYR A 221 7.17 -8.45 8.91
N SER A 222 8.10 -9.39 8.73
CA SER A 222 9.37 -9.11 8.06
C SER A 222 9.22 -8.83 6.56
N VAL A 223 8.19 -9.37 5.88
CA VAL A 223 7.98 -9.15 4.45
C VAL A 223 7.71 -7.67 4.12
N ALA A 224 7.06 -6.92 5.01
CA ALA A 224 6.89 -5.48 4.85
C ALA A 224 8.24 -4.76 4.84
N MET A 225 9.13 -5.13 5.78
CA MET A 225 10.49 -4.59 5.88
C MET A 225 11.35 -5.00 4.69
N THR A 226 11.17 -6.23 4.18
CA THR A 226 11.83 -6.71 2.96
C THR A 226 11.44 -5.86 1.76
N GLY A 227 10.14 -5.64 1.55
CA GLY A 227 9.63 -4.83 0.44
C GLY A 227 10.19 -3.40 0.44
N ILE A 228 10.16 -2.73 1.59
CA ILE A 228 10.71 -1.37 1.68
C ILE A 228 12.23 -1.34 1.50
N THR A 229 12.96 -2.38 1.94
CA THR A 229 14.41 -2.51 1.71
C THR A 229 14.72 -2.65 0.22
N MET A 230 13.91 -3.40 -0.53
CA MET A 230 14.02 -3.49 -2.00
C MET A 230 13.78 -2.12 -2.65
N ALA A 231 12.76 -1.38 -2.22
CA ALA A 231 12.45 -0.04 -2.73
C ALA A 231 13.59 0.96 -2.43
N GLU A 232 14.14 0.94 -1.24
CA GLU A 232 15.30 1.76 -0.87
C GLU A 232 16.55 1.46 -1.71
N ALA A 233 16.74 0.20 -2.10
CA ALA A 233 17.87 -0.16 -2.96
C ALA A 233 17.74 0.44 -4.37
N VAL A 234 16.52 0.54 -4.91
CA VAL A 234 16.23 1.24 -6.17
C VAL A 234 16.42 2.74 -6.00
N GLN A 235 15.89 3.32 -4.92
CA GLN A 235 16.05 4.74 -4.61
C GLN A 235 17.52 5.16 -4.52
N ARG A 236 18.40 4.34 -3.91
CA ARG A 236 19.85 4.59 -3.82
C ARG A 236 20.56 4.64 -5.18
N GLN A 237 19.93 4.09 -6.24
CA GLN A 237 20.40 4.22 -7.62
C GLN A 237 19.94 5.52 -8.29
N ASN A 238 19.37 6.47 -7.54
CA ASN A 238 18.76 7.72 -8.02
C ASN A 238 17.58 7.49 -8.97
N LYS A 239 16.81 6.44 -8.75
CA LYS A 239 15.61 6.10 -9.52
C LYS A 239 14.36 6.27 -8.66
N ASP A 240 13.29 6.76 -9.28
CA ASP A 240 11.97 6.77 -8.65
C ASP A 240 11.40 5.35 -8.61
N VAL A 241 10.79 5.00 -7.48
CA VAL A 241 10.16 3.71 -7.27
C VAL A 241 8.77 3.89 -6.68
N ILE A 242 7.82 3.16 -7.23
CA ILE A 242 6.49 3.05 -6.64
C ILE A 242 6.45 1.78 -5.80
N PHE A 243 6.16 1.95 -4.54
CA PHE A 243 6.06 0.88 -3.58
C PHE A 243 4.60 0.55 -3.30
N PHE A 244 4.18 -0.64 -3.67
CA PHE A 244 2.86 -1.16 -3.36
C PHE A 244 2.92 -2.10 -2.16
N ALA A 245 2.11 -1.85 -1.15
CA ALA A 245 1.96 -2.71 0.02
C ALA A 245 0.51 -3.21 0.12
N ASP A 246 0.31 -4.51 0.01
CA ASP A 246 -0.99 -5.17 0.20
C ASP A 246 -0.84 -6.36 1.14
N ASN A 247 -1.23 -6.26 2.39
CA ASN A 247 -2.07 -5.29 3.06
C ASN A 247 -1.37 -4.76 4.34
N VAL A 248 -1.24 -3.45 4.50
CA VAL A 248 -0.53 -2.86 5.65
C VAL A 248 -1.21 -3.19 6.98
N PHE A 249 -2.53 -3.35 7.02
CA PHE A 249 -3.24 -3.81 8.22
C PHE A 249 -2.73 -5.18 8.70
N ARG A 250 -2.33 -6.09 7.78
CA ARG A 250 -1.77 -7.40 8.13
C ARG A 250 -0.40 -7.32 8.76
N PHE A 251 0.40 -6.31 8.39
CA PHE A 251 1.66 -6.01 9.07
C PHE A 251 1.41 -5.69 10.55
N ILE A 252 0.48 -4.78 10.84
CA ILE A 252 0.10 -4.44 12.21
C ILE A 252 -0.44 -5.66 12.97
N GLN A 253 -1.29 -6.46 12.33
CA GLN A 253 -1.83 -7.69 12.92
C GLN A 253 -0.72 -8.70 13.27
N ALA A 254 0.28 -8.87 12.40
CA ALA A 254 1.44 -9.73 12.68
C ALA A 254 2.25 -9.21 13.89
N GLY A 255 2.43 -7.89 14.03
CA GLY A 255 3.03 -7.26 15.21
C GLY A 255 2.23 -7.54 16.49
N ALA A 256 0.90 -7.48 16.45
CA ALA A 256 0.05 -7.81 17.59
C ALA A 256 0.17 -9.29 17.98
N GLU A 257 0.22 -10.20 17.02
CA GLU A 257 0.45 -11.63 17.27
C GLU A 257 1.82 -11.88 17.92
N ILE A 258 2.89 -11.24 17.40
CA ILE A 258 4.25 -11.32 17.97
C ILE A 258 4.25 -10.80 19.41
N SER A 259 3.66 -9.65 19.66
CA SER A 259 3.57 -9.03 21.00
C SER A 259 2.87 -9.97 22.00
N THR A 260 1.78 -10.60 21.59
CA THR A 260 1.04 -11.57 22.40
C THR A 260 1.87 -12.82 22.68
N LEU A 261 2.56 -13.35 21.67
CA LEU A 261 3.44 -14.52 21.81
C LEU A 261 4.63 -14.25 22.75
N LEU A 262 5.13 -13.01 22.78
CA LEU A 262 6.17 -12.58 23.72
C LEU A 262 5.63 -12.32 25.15
N GLY A 263 4.32 -12.43 25.37
CA GLY A 263 3.68 -12.23 26.66
C GLY A 263 3.55 -10.75 27.07
N ARG A 264 3.62 -9.83 26.11
CA ARG A 264 3.41 -8.40 26.38
C ARG A 264 1.94 -8.11 26.63
N VAL A 265 1.67 -7.24 27.61
CA VAL A 265 0.29 -6.86 27.96
C VAL A 265 -0.29 -6.01 26.82
N PRO A 266 -1.43 -6.39 26.22
CA PRO A 266 -2.06 -5.59 25.17
C PRO A 266 -2.64 -4.29 25.73
N SER A 267 -2.88 -3.31 24.84
CA SER A 267 -3.65 -2.11 25.15
C SER A 267 -5.12 -2.45 25.43
N GLU A 268 -5.90 -1.49 25.94
CA GLU A 268 -7.34 -1.67 26.19
C GLU A 268 -8.14 -2.11 24.94
N THR A 269 -7.64 -1.73 23.75
CA THR A 269 -8.25 -2.10 22.46
C THR A 269 -7.78 -3.45 21.91
N GLY A 270 -6.91 -4.16 22.64
CA GLY A 270 -6.39 -5.49 22.24
C GLY A 270 -5.17 -5.47 21.33
N TYR A 271 -4.69 -4.30 20.88
CA TYR A 271 -3.48 -4.15 20.08
C TYR A 271 -2.22 -4.06 20.94
N GLN A 272 -1.06 -4.24 20.32
CA GLN A 272 0.25 -4.10 20.96
C GLN A 272 0.48 -2.66 21.46
N PRO A 273 1.18 -2.47 22.58
CA PRO A 273 1.51 -1.12 23.09
C PRO A 273 2.47 -0.35 22.17
N THR A 274 3.19 -1.06 21.30
CA THR A 274 4.15 -0.52 20.32
C THR A 274 3.53 -0.19 18.96
N LEU A 275 2.19 -0.25 18.82
CA LEU A 275 1.45 -0.09 17.56
C LEU A 275 1.90 1.10 16.72
N ILE A 276 1.93 2.31 17.33
CA ILE A 276 2.30 3.54 16.60
C ILE A 276 3.77 3.55 16.22
N ALA A 277 4.65 3.06 17.12
CA ALA A 277 6.09 3.00 16.87
C ALA A 277 6.43 2.03 15.72
N GLU A 278 5.81 0.86 15.68
CA GLU A 278 5.99 -0.12 14.60
C GLU A 278 5.45 0.40 13.26
N SER A 279 4.28 1.04 13.28
CA SER A 279 3.73 1.71 12.09
C SER A 279 4.67 2.82 11.62
N GLY A 280 5.21 3.61 12.54
CA GLY A 280 6.20 4.65 12.26
C GLY A 280 7.49 4.11 11.66
N GLU A 281 8.05 3.02 12.22
CA GLU A 281 9.26 2.37 11.69
C GLU A 281 9.12 2.01 10.20
N PHE A 282 7.96 1.52 9.80
CA PHE A 282 7.67 1.18 8.41
C PHE A 282 7.50 2.44 7.54
N HIS A 283 6.60 3.36 7.93
CA HIS A 283 6.23 4.50 7.08
C HIS A 283 7.31 5.57 6.98
N GLU A 284 8.16 5.77 8.01
CA GLU A 284 9.26 6.74 7.97
C GLU A 284 10.40 6.36 7.02
N ARG A 285 10.43 5.11 6.57
CA ARG A 285 11.35 4.66 5.52
C ARG A 285 10.86 5.04 4.12
N ILE A 286 9.56 5.32 3.96
CA ILE A 286 8.93 5.72 2.72
C ILE A 286 9.03 7.24 2.60
N ARG A 287 9.96 7.71 1.81
CA ARG A 287 10.21 9.15 1.67
C ARG A 287 11.03 9.49 0.44
N ASP A 288 11.10 10.76 0.17
CA ASP A 288 12.01 11.34 -0.81
C ASP A 288 13.46 11.30 -0.34
N SER A 289 14.42 11.09 -1.24
CA SER A 289 15.83 11.20 -0.89
C SER A 289 16.21 12.67 -0.84
N GLN A 290 16.69 13.13 0.33
CA GLN A 290 17.13 14.52 0.48
C GLN A 290 18.32 14.82 -0.45
N GLY A 291 18.08 15.63 -1.48
CA GLY A 291 19.13 16.40 -2.16
C GLY A 291 19.71 15.87 -3.46
N SER A 292 19.62 14.62 -3.81
CA SER A 292 20.05 14.09 -5.13
C SER A 292 19.70 12.63 -5.28
N GLY A 293 18.55 12.30 -5.78
CA GLY A 293 18.28 10.90 -6.07
C GLY A 293 16.80 10.55 -5.95
N GLY A 294 16.39 9.43 -6.44
CA GLY A 294 15.04 8.96 -6.57
C GLY A 294 14.13 9.07 -5.34
N SER A 295 12.84 8.96 -5.57
CA SER A 295 11.80 8.99 -4.54
C SER A 295 11.19 7.60 -4.32
N ILE A 296 10.68 7.34 -3.11
CA ILE A 296 9.78 6.22 -2.84
C ILE A 296 8.39 6.79 -2.65
N THR A 297 7.49 6.49 -3.56
CA THR A 297 6.06 6.84 -3.46
C THR A 297 5.30 5.59 -3.12
N SER A 298 4.52 5.57 -2.03
CA SER A 298 3.76 4.37 -1.66
C SER A 298 2.29 4.46 -2.03
N ILE A 299 1.76 3.29 -2.40
CA ILE A 299 0.33 3.03 -2.53
C ILE A 299 0.02 1.81 -1.66
N GLU A 300 -0.74 2.04 -0.63
CA GLU A 300 -0.93 1.10 0.47
C GLU A 300 -2.37 0.65 0.55
N ALA A 301 -2.62 -0.63 0.28
CA ALA A 301 -3.93 -1.20 0.55
C ALA A 301 -4.09 -1.41 2.05
N VAL A 302 -5.17 -0.88 2.60
CA VAL A 302 -5.53 -1.03 4.01
C VAL A 302 -6.88 -1.72 4.11
N TYR A 303 -6.88 -2.90 4.71
CA TYR A 303 -8.14 -3.56 5.07
C TYR A 303 -8.74 -2.88 6.29
N VAL A 304 -10.01 -2.54 6.19
CA VAL A 304 -10.76 -1.94 7.29
C VAL A 304 -11.71 -3.00 7.84
N PRO A 305 -11.47 -3.53 9.07
CA PRO A 305 -12.36 -4.50 9.68
C PRO A 305 -13.76 -3.95 9.88
N ALA A 306 -14.78 -4.71 9.44
CA ALA A 306 -16.19 -4.32 9.56
C ALA A 306 -16.53 -2.94 8.95
N ASP A 307 -15.70 -2.43 8.04
CA ASP A 307 -15.80 -1.09 7.47
C ASP A 307 -15.70 0.04 8.56
N ASP A 308 -15.06 -0.25 9.72
CA ASP A 308 -14.88 0.67 10.83
C ASP A 308 -13.56 1.46 10.70
N LEU A 309 -13.66 2.71 10.26
CA LEU A 309 -12.53 3.63 10.13
C LEU A 309 -11.96 4.12 11.47
N THR A 310 -12.61 3.80 12.59
CA THR A 310 -12.17 4.20 13.94
C THR A 310 -11.33 3.11 14.62
N ASP A 311 -11.10 1.98 13.97
CA ASP A 311 -10.21 0.92 14.48
C ASP A 311 -8.81 1.49 14.77
N PRO A 312 -8.22 1.22 15.94
CA PRO A 312 -6.94 1.81 16.34
C PRO A 312 -5.77 1.52 15.39
N ALA A 313 -5.74 0.33 14.77
CA ALA A 313 -4.71 0.01 13.79
C ALA A 313 -4.90 0.80 12.48
N VAL A 314 -6.14 0.99 12.07
CA VAL A 314 -6.50 1.80 10.90
C VAL A 314 -6.13 3.26 11.14
N VAL A 315 -6.48 3.81 12.31
CA VAL A 315 -6.12 5.18 12.71
C VAL A 315 -4.60 5.36 12.79
N ALA A 316 -3.86 4.37 13.35
CA ALA A 316 -2.40 4.44 13.43
C ALA A 316 -1.75 4.51 12.03
N ILE A 317 -2.27 3.77 11.05
CA ILE A 317 -1.79 3.83 9.66
C ILE A 317 -2.11 5.21 9.06
N PHE A 318 -3.33 5.73 9.24
CA PHE A 318 -3.76 7.02 8.69
C PHE A 318 -2.89 8.19 9.09
N THR A 319 -2.34 8.15 10.31
CA THR A 319 -1.47 9.21 10.83
C THR A 319 -0.25 9.48 9.93
N PHE A 320 0.18 8.48 9.17
CA PHE A 320 1.36 8.57 8.30
C PHE A 320 1.03 8.83 6.83
N LEU A 321 -0.24 8.75 6.42
CA LEU A 321 -0.63 8.87 5.03
C LEU A 321 -0.91 10.32 4.62
N ASN A 322 -0.49 10.69 3.41
CA ASN A 322 -0.77 12.00 2.81
C ASN A 322 -2.14 12.04 2.13
N SER A 323 -2.57 10.93 1.56
CA SER A 323 -3.84 10.81 0.86
C SER A 323 -4.56 9.53 1.25
N LEU A 324 -5.89 9.60 1.34
CA LEU A 324 -6.77 8.50 1.69
C LEU A 324 -7.84 8.35 0.62
N MET A 325 -7.90 7.21 -0.05
CA MET A 325 -8.95 6.84 -1.00
C MET A 325 -9.82 5.76 -0.38
N VAL A 326 -11.03 6.09 0.01
CA VAL A 326 -12.00 5.15 0.61
C VAL A 326 -12.87 4.54 -0.48
N LEU A 327 -12.81 3.22 -0.62
CA LEU A 327 -13.69 2.47 -1.52
C LEU A 327 -15.01 2.13 -0.80
N SER A 328 -16.13 2.42 -1.43
CA SER A 328 -17.47 2.29 -0.86
C SER A 328 -18.28 1.19 -1.53
N ARG A 329 -18.95 0.34 -0.71
CA ARG A 329 -19.91 -0.66 -1.21
C ARG A 329 -21.10 -0.01 -1.91
N GLU A 330 -21.52 1.14 -1.44
CA GLU A 330 -22.62 1.89 -2.04
C GLU A 330 -22.28 2.28 -3.49
N ARG A 331 -21.03 2.76 -3.74
CA ARG A 331 -20.57 3.08 -5.09
C ARG A 331 -20.53 1.84 -6.00
N VAL A 332 -20.09 0.68 -5.46
CA VAL A 332 -20.14 -0.60 -6.18
C VAL A 332 -21.57 -0.97 -6.55
N GLN A 333 -22.52 -0.84 -5.63
CA GLN A 333 -23.96 -1.13 -5.87
C GLN A 333 -24.56 -0.19 -6.91
N MET A 334 -24.09 1.06 -6.99
CA MET A 334 -24.48 2.01 -8.03
C MET A 334 -23.78 1.77 -9.37
N GLY A 335 -22.83 0.81 -9.44
CA GLY A 335 -22.05 0.56 -10.66
C GLY A 335 -20.99 1.62 -10.96
N LEU A 336 -20.62 2.46 -10.01
CA LEU A 336 -19.63 3.53 -10.19
C LEU A 336 -18.21 2.98 -9.94
N TYR A 337 -17.40 2.88 -10.99
CA TYR A 337 -16.03 2.37 -10.93
C TYR A 337 -15.03 3.40 -11.52
N PRO A 338 -13.87 3.64 -10.82
CA PRO A 338 -13.51 3.08 -9.51
C PRO A 338 -14.46 3.51 -8.40
N ALA A 339 -14.67 2.61 -7.43
CA ALA A 339 -15.69 2.78 -6.40
C ALA A 339 -15.25 3.72 -5.24
N ILE A 340 -14.49 4.77 -5.55
CA ILE A 340 -13.97 5.73 -4.58
C ILE A 340 -15.10 6.64 -4.11
N ASP A 341 -15.25 6.79 -2.80
CA ASP A 341 -16.19 7.74 -2.21
C ASP A 341 -15.52 9.11 -2.04
N PRO A 342 -15.94 10.13 -2.81
CA PRO A 342 -15.27 11.42 -2.79
C PRO A 342 -15.47 12.22 -1.50
N LEU A 343 -16.45 11.87 -0.67
CA LEU A 343 -16.72 12.59 0.57
C LEU A 343 -16.07 11.95 1.80
N GLN A 344 -15.75 10.64 1.73
CA GLN A 344 -15.02 9.94 2.78
C GLN A 344 -13.51 9.91 2.55
N SER A 345 -13.06 10.29 1.36
CA SER A 345 -11.66 10.34 0.97
C SER A 345 -11.08 11.74 1.16
N SER A 346 -9.76 11.82 1.34
CA SER A 346 -9.07 13.10 1.53
C SER A 346 -7.65 13.06 0.96
N SER A 347 -7.11 14.22 0.59
CA SER A 347 -5.73 14.35 0.13
C SER A 347 -5.12 15.66 0.58
N SER A 348 -3.97 15.62 1.25
CA SER A 348 -3.16 16.80 1.54
C SER A 348 -2.39 17.30 0.30
N ASN A 349 -2.31 16.46 -0.74
CA ASN A 349 -1.66 16.82 -2.00
C ASN A 349 -2.54 17.71 -2.90
N LEU A 350 -3.83 17.83 -2.59
CA LEU A 350 -4.75 18.73 -3.30
C LEU A 350 -4.60 20.17 -2.75
N ASP A 351 -3.47 20.79 -3.06
CA ASP A 351 -3.07 22.13 -2.62
C ASP A 351 -2.76 22.98 -3.86
N PRO A 352 -3.20 24.27 -3.91
CA PRO A 352 -2.94 25.16 -5.05
C PRO A 352 -1.47 25.31 -5.42
N ASP A 353 -0.58 25.22 -4.43
CA ASP A 353 0.88 25.32 -4.66
C ASP A 353 1.44 24.05 -5.37
N ILE A 354 0.72 22.92 -5.30
CA ILE A 354 1.11 21.63 -5.90
C ILE A 354 0.42 21.43 -7.24
N VAL A 355 -0.94 21.48 -7.26
CA VAL A 355 -1.72 21.14 -8.46
C VAL A 355 -2.03 22.35 -9.33
N GLY A 356 -1.80 23.55 -8.83
CA GLY A 356 -2.18 24.81 -9.47
C GLY A 356 -3.61 25.25 -9.16
N GLN A 357 -3.84 26.56 -9.24
CA GLN A 357 -5.09 27.19 -8.80
C GLN A 357 -6.33 26.66 -9.56
N ARG A 358 -6.23 26.51 -10.89
CA ARG A 358 -7.34 26.00 -11.72
C ARG A 358 -7.80 24.61 -11.27
N HIS A 359 -6.84 23.69 -11.06
CA HIS A 359 -7.16 22.32 -10.67
C HIS A 359 -7.82 22.30 -9.28
N TYR A 360 -7.25 23.06 -8.34
CA TYR A 360 -7.79 23.18 -6.99
C TYR A 360 -9.25 23.71 -7.01
N ASP A 361 -9.51 24.80 -7.74
CA ASP A 361 -10.84 25.41 -7.81
C ASP A 361 -11.88 24.45 -8.40
N VAL A 362 -11.55 23.74 -9.48
CA VAL A 362 -12.44 22.75 -10.10
C VAL A 362 -12.73 21.60 -9.12
N SER A 363 -11.72 21.11 -8.43
CA SER A 363 -11.86 20.02 -7.46
C SER A 363 -12.71 20.40 -6.28
N GLN A 364 -12.53 21.60 -5.73
CA GLN A 364 -13.34 22.12 -4.63
C GLN A 364 -14.82 22.29 -5.06
N GLU A 365 -15.06 22.76 -6.27
CA GLU A 365 -16.42 22.90 -6.78
C GLU A 365 -17.10 21.54 -7.01
N VAL A 366 -16.36 20.55 -7.51
CA VAL A 366 -16.86 19.16 -7.64
C VAL A 366 -17.22 18.58 -6.26
N LEU A 367 -16.35 18.75 -5.25
CA LEU A 367 -16.64 18.29 -3.89
C LEU A 367 -17.87 19.00 -3.30
N ARG A 368 -18.01 20.32 -3.52
CA ARG A 368 -19.18 21.09 -3.08
C ARG A 368 -20.47 20.58 -3.72
N ILE A 369 -20.44 20.27 -5.01
CA ILE A 369 -21.58 19.69 -5.74
C ILE A 369 -21.93 18.31 -5.18
N PHE A 370 -20.96 17.47 -4.87
CA PHE A 370 -21.21 16.15 -4.28
C PHE A 370 -21.78 16.23 -2.86
N GLN A 371 -21.30 17.16 -2.02
CA GLN A 371 -21.91 17.41 -0.71
C GLN A 371 -23.37 17.80 -0.83
N LYS A 372 -23.67 18.74 -1.73
CA LYS A 372 -25.04 19.17 -1.98
C LYS A 372 -25.92 18.06 -2.56
N TYR A 373 -25.34 17.21 -3.43
CA TYR A 373 -26.02 16.04 -3.98
C TYR A 373 -26.47 15.06 -2.91
N GLU A 374 -25.63 14.75 -1.92
CA GLU A 374 -25.98 13.82 -0.83
C GLU A 374 -27.12 14.39 0.06
N GLU A 375 -27.15 15.71 0.29
CA GLU A 375 -28.28 16.35 0.96
C GLU A 375 -29.57 16.20 0.15
N LEU A 376 -29.51 16.56 -1.14
CA LEU A 376 -30.68 16.52 -2.04
C LEU A 376 -31.15 15.08 -2.27
N ARG A 377 -30.24 14.11 -2.36
CA ARG A 377 -30.56 12.70 -2.55
C ARG A 377 -31.47 12.17 -1.43
N ARG A 378 -31.20 12.54 -0.17
CA ARG A 378 -32.06 12.17 0.97
C ARG A 378 -33.47 12.74 0.81
N ILE A 379 -33.58 13.98 0.32
CA ILE A 379 -34.86 14.63 0.07
C ILE A 379 -35.59 13.94 -1.09
N VAL A 380 -34.88 13.66 -2.20
CA VAL A 380 -35.45 13.01 -3.39
C VAL A 380 -35.99 11.59 -3.08
N LEU A 381 -35.33 10.86 -2.19
CA LEU A 381 -35.79 9.55 -1.75
C LEU A 381 -37.14 9.58 -1.03
N VAL A 382 -37.50 10.71 -0.39
CA VAL A 382 -38.75 10.85 0.36
C VAL A 382 -39.87 11.49 -0.47
N ILE A 383 -39.57 12.56 -1.21
CA ILE A 383 -40.59 13.38 -1.89
C ILE A 383 -40.54 13.33 -3.42
N GLY A 384 -39.49 12.75 -3.99
CA GLY A 384 -39.26 12.70 -5.43
C GLY A 384 -38.50 13.90 -5.99
N ILE A 385 -37.96 13.74 -7.21
CA ILE A 385 -37.12 14.75 -7.87
C ILE A 385 -37.93 15.96 -8.34
N ASP A 386 -39.22 15.77 -8.65
CA ASP A 386 -40.09 16.83 -9.22
C ASP A 386 -40.44 17.91 -8.18
N GLU A 387 -40.30 17.62 -6.90
CA GLU A 387 -40.53 18.56 -5.80
C GLU A 387 -39.31 19.46 -5.49
N LEU A 388 -38.17 19.19 -6.13
CA LEU A 388 -36.99 20.04 -5.95
C LEU A 388 -37.18 21.41 -6.63
N SER A 389 -36.57 22.45 -6.04
CA SER A 389 -36.45 23.74 -6.72
C SER A 389 -35.69 23.59 -8.04
N LYS A 390 -35.93 24.47 -9.02
CA LYS A 390 -35.19 24.42 -10.30
C LYS A 390 -33.68 24.47 -10.10
N ALA A 391 -33.20 25.24 -9.13
CA ALA A 391 -31.78 25.37 -8.82
C ALA A 391 -31.23 24.05 -8.24
N ASP A 392 -31.91 23.46 -7.27
CA ASP A 392 -31.49 22.19 -6.64
C ASP A 392 -31.57 21.03 -7.64
N ARG A 393 -32.60 20.99 -8.48
CA ARG A 393 -32.69 19.99 -9.55
C ARG A 393 -31.52 20.10 -10.53
N THR A 394 -31.13 21.29 -10.92
CA THR A 394 -29.95 21.49 -11.80
C THR A 394 -28.68 20.97 -11.13
N ILE A 395 -28.46 21.27 -9.85
CA ILE A 395 -27.29 20.76 -9.09
C ILE A 395 -27.33 19.23 -9.02
N TYR A 396 -28.51 18.66 -8.72
CA TYR A 396 -28.69 17.21 -8.63
C TYR A 396 -28.35 16.50 -9.95
N GLU A 397 -28.86 17.01 -11.07
CA GLU A 397 -28.61 16.44 -12.41
C GLU A 397 -27.14 16.59 -12.83
N ARG A 398 -26.51 17.75 -12.56
CA ARG A 398 -25.07 17.94 -12.82
C ARG A 398 -24.18 17.04 -11.96
N ALA A 399 -24.52 16.83 -10.69
CA ALA A 399 -23.82 15.92 -9.81
C ALA A 399 -23.82 14.50 -10.36
N ARG A 400 -24.98 14.00 -10.85
CA ARG A 400 -25.09 12.68 -11.49
C ARG A 400 -24.22 12.57 -12.75
N LYS A 401 -24.19 13.62 -13.57
CA LYS A 401 -23.31 13.68 -14.76
C LYS A 401 -21.84 13.65 -14.38
N ILE A 402 -21.43 14.39 -13.34
CA ILE A 402 -20.04 14.36 -12.86
C ILE A 402 -19.70 12.99 -12.28
N GLN A 403 -20.58 12.38 -11.48
CA GLN A 403 -20.38 11.01 -10.97
C GLN A 403 -20.15 10.02 -12.11
N ASN A 404 -21.00 10.06 -13.14
CA ASN A 404 -20.86 9.19 -14.30
C ASN A 404 -19.59 9.49 -15.10
N PHE A 405 -19.25 10.77 -15.31
CA PHE A 405 -18.04 11.18 -16.02
C PHE A 405 -16.76 10.72 -15.31
N LEU A 406 -16.75 10.72 -13.99
CA LEU A 406 -15.60 10.23 -13.22
C LEU A 406 -15.49 8.69 -13.20
N THR A 407 -16.49 7.94 -13.70
CA THR A 407 -16.33 6.52 -13.99
C THR A 407 -15.45 6.31 -15.21
N GLN A 408 -14.67 5.22 -15.21
CA GLN A 408 -13.70 4.97 -16.27
C GLN A 408 -13.53 3.47 -16.50
N PRO A 409 -13.50 3.00 -17.75
CA PRO A 409 -13.13 1.62 -18.06
C PRO A 409 -11.63 1.44 -17.85
N PHE A 410 -11.25 0.36 -17.18
CA PHE A 410 -9.85 0.02 -16.90
C PHE A 410 -9.30 -0.95 -17.94
N THR A 411 -8.02 -0.77 -18.30
CA THR A 411 -7.32 -1.63 -19.24
C THR A 411 -7.18 -3.06 -18.69
N VAL A 412 -6.87 -3.19 -17.41
CA VAL A 412 -6.76 -4.49 -16.76
C VAL A 412 -8.10 -5.22 -16.63
N ALA A 413 -9.21 -4.51 -16.75
CA ALA A 413 -10.56 -5.07 -16.67
C ALA A 413 -11.23 -5.31 -18.04
N GLU A 414 -10.56 -5.05 -19.18
CA GLU A 414 -11.11 -5.18 -20.54
C GLU A 414 -11.75 -6.55 -20.80
N ARG A 415 -11.11 -7.61 -20.32
CA ARG A 415 -11.61 -9.00 -20.48
C ARG A 415 -12.91 -9.28 -19.77
N TYR A 416 -13.15 -8.61 -18.65
CA TYR A 416 -14.33 -8.81 -17.83
C TYR A 416 -15.47 -7.87 -18.24
N THR A 417 -15.13 -6.66 -18.66
CA THR A 417 -16.12 -5.63 -18.99
C THR A 417 -16.49 -5.57 -20.48
N GLY A 418 -15.63 -6.11 -21.34
CA GLY A 418 -15.75 -5.99 -22.80
C GLY A 418 -15.59 -4.55 -23.32
N LYS A 419 -15.17 -3.60 -22.45
CA LYS A 419 -14.92 -2.21 -22.82
C LYS A 419 -13.42 -1.97 -22.84
N LYS A 420 -12.93 -1.29 -23.88
CA LYS A 420 -11.54 -0.88 -23.99
C LYS A 420 -11.22 0.12 -22.86
N GLY A 421 -10.11 -0.09 -22.17
CA GLY A 421 -9.63 0.83 -21.15
C GLY A 421 -9.16 2.16 -21.75
N ASP A 422 -9.27 3.20 -20.96
CA ASP A 422 -8.89 4.55 -21.38
C ASP A 422 -7.96 5.18 -20.32
N HIS A 423 -6.90 5.83 -20.80
CA HIS A 423 -6.06 6.73 -20.02
C HIS A 423 -6.45 8.17 -20.32
N VAL A 424 -6.83 8.95 -19.31
CA VAL A 424 -7.32 10.31 -19.49
C VAL A 424 -6.40 11.30 -18.79
N ASP A 425 -5.77 12.18 -19.55
CA ASP A 425 -4.93 13.24 -18.98
C ASP A 425 -5.74 14.15 -18.05
N VAL A 426 -5.11 14.62 -16.98
CA VAL A 426 -5.75 15.49 -15.98
C VAL A 426 -6.38 16.75 -16.61
N ARG A 427 -5.74 17.32 -17.64
CA ARG A 427 -6.27 18.49 -18.35
C ARG A 427 -7.64 18.22 -18.98
N LEU A 428 -7.80 17.06 -19.62
CA LEU A 428 -9.06 16.65 -20.23
C LEU A 428 -10.14 16.37 -19.17
N THR A 429 -9.73 15.86 -18.02
CA THR A 429 -10.62 15.67 -16.87
C THR A 429 -11.12 17.00 -16.33
N LEU A 430 -10.23 17.99 -16.15
CA LEU A 430 -10.59 19.34 -15.73
C LEU A 430 -11.54 20.02 -16.71
N ASP A 431 -11.21 19.99 -18.01
CA ASP A 431 -12.06 20.56 -19.08
C ASP A 431 -13.46 19.92 -19.08
N GLY A 432 -13.52 18.60 -18.88
CA GLY A 432 -14.78 17.87 -18.78
C GLY A 432 -15.63 18.31 -17.59
N CYS A 433 -15.02 18.39 -16.41
CA CYS A 433 -15.71 18.86 -15.19
C CYS A 433 -16.20 20.29 -15.33
N GLU A 434 -15.37 21.22 -15.84
CA GLU A 434 -15.78 22.62 -16.06
C GLU A 434 -16.96 22.76 -17.04
N ARG A 435 -16.97 21.97 -18.12
CA ARG A 435 -18.08 21.97 -19.08
C ARG A 435 -19.39 21.49 -18.45
N ILE A 436 -19.33 20.51 -17.55
CA ILE A 436 -20.52 20.03 -16.83
C ILE A 436 -20.96 21.07 -15.80
N ILE A 437 -20.04 21.58 -14.98
CA ILE A 437 -20.30 22.57 -13.93
C ILE A 437 -20.90 23.84 -14.52
N SER A 438 -20.36 24.36 -15.65
CA SER A 438 -20.83 25.57 -16.30
C SER A 438 -22.18 25.41 -16.99
N GLY A 439 -22.75 24.20 -17.07
CA GLY A 439 -24.03 23.93 -17.69
C GLY A 439 -24.03 23.74 -19.21
N LYS A 440 -22.85 23.76 -19.84
CA LYS A 440 -22.75 23.52 -21.31
C LYS A 440 -23.26 22.13 -21.70
N MET A 441 -23.29 21.21 -20.73
CA MET A 441 -23.71 19.81 -20.92
C MET A 441 -25.11 19.51 -20.35
N ASP A 442 -25.90 20.52 -19.93
CA ASP A 442 -27.19 20.29 -19.28
C ASP A 442 -28.20 19.56 -20.19
N LYS A 443 -28.11 19.76 -21.51
CA LYS A 443 -29.02 19.14 -22.51
C LYS A 443 -28.67 17.65 -22.78
N LYS A 444 -27.49 17.19 -22.46
CA LYS A 444 -27.09 15.80 -22.69
C LYS A 444 -27.63 14.88 -21.61
N PRO A 445 -28.12 13.66 -21.96
CA PRO A 445 -28.55 12.68 -20.97
C PRO A 445 -27.37 12.17 -20.17
N GLU A 446 -27.60 11.84 -18.90
CA GLU A 446 -26.54 11.40 -17.96
C GLU A 446 -25.82 10.12 -18.36
N GLN A 447 -26.49 9.23 -19.11
CA GLN A 447 -25.94 7.96 -19.59
C GLN A 447 -24.76 8.15 -20.56
N GLU A 448 -24.71 9.28 -21.29
CA GLU A 448 -23.61 9.59 -22.19
C GLU A 448 -22.27 9.85 -21.48
N PHE A 449 -22.32 10.07 -20.17
CA PHE A 449 -21.14 10.34 -19.35
C PHE A 449 -20.60 9.07 -18.66
N TYR A 450 -21.33 7.94 -18.74
CA TYR A 450 -20.99 6.74 -17.99
C TYR A 450 -19.96 5.88 -18.71
N MET A 451 -18.86 5.56 -17.98
CA MET A 451 -17.77 4.70 -18.49
C MET A 451 -17.22 5.16 -19.84
N ILE A 452 -16.93 6.44 -19.93
CA ILE A 452 -16.24 7.05 -21.09
C ILE A 452 -14.84 7.51 -20.67
N GLY A 453 -13.98 7.75 -21.66
CA GLY A 453 -12.72 8.46 -21.48
C GLY A 453 -12.93 9.99 -21.32
N ALA A 454 -12.23 10.78 -22.16
CA ALA A 454 -12.45 12.22 -22.22
C ALA A 454 -13.78 12.57 -22.89
N LEU A 455 -14.34 13.73 -22.53
CA LEU A 455 -15.50 14.28 -23.26
C LEU A 455 -15.07 14.70 -24.66
N PRO A 456 -15.84 14.33 -25.69
CA PRO A 456 -15.57 14.81 -27.05
C PRO A 456 -15.60 16.34 -27.09
N SER A 457 -14.71 16.92 -27.89
CA SER A 457 -14.53 18.39 -28.08
C SER A 457 -15.80 19.11 -28.55
#